data_c7b01bb3176c0eee4a44b9a58e4cc709
#
_entry.id   c7b01bb3176c0eee4a44b9a58e4cc709
#
_cell.length_a   1.000
_cell.length_b   1.000
_cell.length_c   1.000
_cell.angle_alpha   90.00
_cell.angle_beta   90.00
_cell.angle_gamma   90.00
#
_symmetry.space_group_name_H-M   'P 1'
#
loop_
_entity.id
_entity.type
_entity.pdbx_description
1 polymer ?
#
loop_
_entity_poly.entity_id
_entity_poly.type
_entity_poly.pdbx_seq_one_letter_code
_entity_poly.pdbx_strand_id
1 'polypeptide(L)'
;MKKINASHTPLYREAGFNLQSAKRTKEAFAAEANNEHEPEDYIYSRYRNPTTVAAEKQIMALENCKWAVLVETGMAAIDIAVSIFQKGKDTRPSLYFHEIYGGTNYFIDNILIKRRNLDVHRFYAKDGHYDFVELERLLDEIQPEFLYFEAVSNPMLIVADVKRIISLAKQYEAKIIVDNTFGTPYLWKPLMDGADLVIHSVTKYLSGHGNISAGVICGNNKELMKEAIEYRKLTGHFISPDDAYRLGTQLKSFELRFQKHCDNAMALATFLEDQPQIEEVLYPGLESHPTQKEAIDLFGDKGFGGMITFDTKGDSYTDKEEKRDRFIAALEDTIPLIPTLGEVDTILLPIEPVWGDKYPLPGMIRLSVGIENIDRLKDLIGGALNQL
;
A
#
# COMPACT_ATOMS: atom_id res chain seq x y z
N MET A 1 10.87 -6.43 -40.02
CA MET A 1 10.73 -5.02 -39.62
C MET A 1 12.09 -4.47 -39.22
N LYS A 2 12.41 -3.23 -39.59
CA LYS A 2 13.59 -2.56 -39.07
C LYS A 2 13.44 -2.40 -37.56
N LYS A 3 14.50 -2.71 -36.78
CA LYS A 3 14.52 -2.50 -35.34
C LYS A 3 14.31 -1.01 -35.06
N ILE A 4 13.22 -0.62 -34.43
CA ILE A 4 12.93 0.76 -34.04
C ILE A 4 13.51 0.94 -32.63
N ASN A 5 14.47 1.85 -32.47
CA ASN A 5 14.98 2.21 -31.17
C ASN A 5 14.15 3.39 -30.62
N ALA A 6 13.13 3.09 -29.84
CA ALA A 6 12.32 4.08 -29.15
C ALA A 6 12.92 4.39 -27.78
N SER A 7 12.86 5.65 -27.34
CA SER A 7 13.26 6.06 -25.99
C SER A 7 12.27 5.65 -24.89
N HIS A 8 11.06 5.30 -25.29
CA HIS A 8 10.00 4.82 -24.40
C HIS A 8 9.59 3.40 -24.80
N THR A 9 9.16 2.59 -23.85
CA THR A 9 8.62 1.26 -24.12
C THR A 9 7.38 1.39 -24.99
N PRO A 10 7.27 0.64 -26.10
CA PRO A 10 6.05 0.61 -26.90
C PRO A 10 4.87 0.03 -26.11
N LEU A 11 3.67 0.49 -26.47
CA LEU A 11 2.43 -0.06 -25.94
C LEU A 11 1.97 -1.26 -26.80
N TYR A 12 1.99 -2.45 -26.20
CA TYR A 12 1.53 -3.69 -26.82
C TYR A 12 0.14 -4.07 -26.30
N ARG A 13 -0.90 -3.88 -27.11
CA ARG A 13 -2.31 -4.17 -26.76
C ARG A 13 -2.77 -5.58 -27.14
N GLU A 14 -1.90 -6.35 -27.77
CA GLU A 14 -2.23 -7.69 -28.24
C GLU A 14 -2.62 -8.63 -27.10
N ALA A 15 -3.74 -9.34 -27.26
CA ALA A 15 -4.11 -10.43 -26.36
C ALA A 15 -3.16 -11.63 -26.53
N GLY A 16 -2.80 -11.96 -27.78
CA GLY A 16 -1.88 -13.04 -28.11
C GLY A 16 -0.81 -12.57 -29.10
N PHE A 17 0.40 -13.12 -29.00
CA PHE A 17 1.55 -12.77 -29.82
C PHE A 17 1.80 -13.81 -30.92
N ASN A 18 2.27 -13.38 -32.09
CA ASN A 18 2.53 -14.26 -33.21
C ASN A 18 3.86 -15.03 -33.03
N LEU A 19 3.76 -16.32 -32.81
CA LEU A 19 4.91 -17.23 -32.63
C LEU A 19 5.49 -17.78 -33.96
N GLN A 20 4.95 -17.39 -35.10
CA GLN A 20 5.48 -17.61 -36.47
C GLN A 20 5.55 -19.08 -36.94
N SER A 21 5.77 -20.06 -36.08
CA SER A 21 5.86 -21.48 -36.46
C SER A 21 5.44 -22.42 -35.34
N ALA A 22 4.97 -23.62 -35.69
CA ALA A 22 4.64 -24.67 -34.72
C ALA A 22 5.83 -25.09 -33.82
N LYS A 23 7.05 -25.06 -34.37
CA LYS A 23 8.28 -25.34 -33.61
C LYS A 23 8.49 -24.30 -32.51
N ARG A 24 8.47 -23.01 -32.88
CA ARG A 24 8.63 -21.91 -31.92
C ARG A 24 7.49 -21.87 -30.90
N THR A 25 6.25 -22.18 -31.33
CA THR A 25 5.11 -22.32 -30.41
C THR A 25 5.39 -23.37 -29.33
N LYS A 26 5.86 -24.55 -29.72
CA LYS A 26 6.20 -25.63 -28.76
C LYS A 26 7.31 -25.19 -27.78
N GLU A 27 8.35 -24.54 -28.29
CA GLU A 27 9.48 -24.04 -27.50
C GLU A 27 9.02 -22.96 -26.51
N ALA A 28 8.22 -21.99 -26.97
CA ALA A 28 7.68 -20.91 -26.15
C ALA A 28 6.80 -21.43 -25.00
N PHE A 29 5.88 -22.36 -25.28
CA PHE A 29 5.04 -22.96 -24.25
C PHE A 29 5.83 -23.82 -23.25
N ALA A 30 6.89 -24.51 -23.69
CA ALA A 30 7.78 -25.22 -22.78
C ALA A 30 8.58 -24.29 -21.89
N ALA A 31 9.02 -23.14 -22.41
CA ALA A 31 9.72 -22.11 -21.65
C ALA A 31 8.79 -21.40 -20.66
N GLU A 32 7.53 -21.14 -21.03
CA GLU A 32 6.52 -20.48 -20.17
C GLU A 32 6.29 -21.26 -18.86
N ALA A 33 6.44 -22.59 -18.87
CA ALA A 33 6.33 -23.43 -17.67
C ALA A 33 7.36 -23.07 -16.57
N ASN A 34 8.44 -22.38 -16.91
CA ASN A 34 9.44 -21.90 -15.95
C ASN A 34 9.01 -20.64 -15.21
N ASN A 35 7.93 -19.98 -15.63
CA ASN A 35 7.42 -18.74 -15.05
C ASN A 35 8.53 -17.67 -14.86
N GLU A 36 9.36 -17.45 -15.89
CA GLU A 36 10.39 -16.42 -15.86
C GLU A 36 9.77 -15.02 -15.88
N HIS A 37 10.39 -14.07 -15.19
CA HIS A 37 9.91 -12.69 -15.12
C HIS A 37 9.88 -12.05 -16.51
N GLU A 38 10.91 -12.24 -17.32
CA GLU A 38 11.02 -11.76 -18.69
C GLU A 38 11.24 -12.95 -19.63
N PRO A 39 10.19 -13.43 -20.32
CA PRO A 39 10.30 -14.54 -21.26
C PRO A 39 10.99 -14.11 -22.56
N GLU A 40 11.65 -15.03 -23.24
CA GLU A 40 12.20 -14.78 -24.58
C GLU A 40 11.08 -14.58 -25.61
N ASP A 41 9.99 -15.34 -25.49
CA ASP A 41 8.81 -15.26 -26.34
C ASP A 41 7.57 -14.94 -25.50
N TYR A 42 6.89 -13.85 -25.87
CA TYR A 42 5.58 -13.53 -25.31
C TYR A 42 4.51 -14.33 -26.06
N ILE A 43 3.65 -15.03 -25.33
CA ILE A 43 2.60 -15.92 -25.87
C ILE A 43 1.23 -15.23 -25.80
N TYR A 44 0.87 -14.78 -24.60
CA TYR A 44 -0.44 -14.25 -24.30
C TYR A 44 -0.36 -13.22 -23.18
N SER A 45 -1.05 -12.08 -23.33
CA SER A 45 -0.89 -10.94 -22.40
C SER A 45 -1.22 -11.25 -20.94
N ARG A 46 -2.18 -12.15 -20.69
CA ARG A 46 -2.48 -12.61 -19.32
C ARG A 46 -1.28 -13.38 -18.68
N TYR A 47 -0.44 -14.02 -19.49
CA TYR A 47 0.79 -14.65 -19.01
C TYR A 47 1.86 -13.58 -18.77
N ARG A 48 2.23 -12.86 -19.83
CA ARG A 48 3.19 -11.77 -19.81
C ARG A 48 2.90 -10.81 -20.97
N ASN A 49 3.13 -9.52 -20.69
CA ASN A 49 3.05 -8.49 -21.73
C ASN A 49 4.31 -7.60 -21.67
N PRO A 50 4.96 -7.24 -22.79
CA PRO A 50 6.18 -6.45 -22.78
C PRO A 50 6.03 -5.08 -22.10
N THR A 51 4.87 -4.42 -22.27
CA THR A 51 4.57 -3.12 -21.64
C THR A 51 4.46 -3.26 -20.14
N THR A 52 3.79 -4.33 -19.64
CA THR A 52 3.67 -4.62 -18.21
C THR A 52 5.03 -4.92 -17.59
N VAL A 53 5.83 -5.79 -18.22
CA VAL A 53 7.19 -6.11 -17.76
C VAL A 53 8.08 -4.87 -17.68
N ALA A 54 7.93 -3.93 -18.63
CA ALA A 54 8.70 -2.68 -18.58
C ALA A 54 8.32 -1.79 -17.39
N ALA A 55 7.05 -1.74 -16.99
CA ALA A 55 6.61 -1.03 -15.79
C ALA A 55 7.06 -1.77 -14.51
N GLU A 56 6.98 -3.11 -14.49
CA GLU A 56 7.52 -3.94 -13.41
C GLU A 56 9.02 -3.65 -13.17
N LYS A 57 9.83 -3.53 -14.22
CA LYS A 57 11.26 -3.17 -14.12
C LYS A 57 11.51 -1.79 -13.49
N GLN A 58 10.65 -0.81 -13.74
CA GLN A 58 10.75 0.50 -13.09
C GLN A 58 10.48 0.38 -11.57
N ILE A 59 9.46 -0.40 -11.19
CA ILE A 59 9.17 -0.66 -9.77
C ILE A 59 10.30 -1.46 -9.12
N MET A 60 10.87 -2.45 -9.81
CA MET A 60 12.05 -3.18 -9.32
C MET A 60 13.22 -2.26 -8.99
N ALA A 61 13.45 -1.24 -9.81
CA ALA A 61 14.51 -0.25 -9.57
C ALA A 61 14.19 0.64 -8.36
N LEU A 62 12.93 1.07 -8.20
CA LEU A 62 12.48 1.86 -7.05
C LEU A 62 12.59 1.05 -5.74
N GLU A 63 12.09 -0.18 -5.71
CA GLU A 63 12.08 -1.05 -4.53
C GLU A 63 13.44 -1.71 -4.25
N ASN A 64 14.37 -1.66 -5.20
CA ASN A 64 15.66 -2.38 -5.16
C ASN A 64 15.46 -3.89 -4.95
N CYS A 65 14.59 -4.50 -5.76
CA CYS A 65 14.23 -5.91 -5.69
C CYS A 65 14.58 -6.68 -6.96
N LYS A 66 14.58 -8.01 -6.86
CA LYS A 66 14.93 -8.91 -7.98
C LYS A 66 13.77 -9.16 -8.93
N TRP A 67 12.53 -8.98 -8.46
CA TRP A 67 11.34 -9.16 -9.27
C TRP A 67 10.16 -8.35 -8.72
N ALA A 68 9.26 -7.99 -9.62
CA ALA A 68 7.97 -7.37 -9.33
C ALA A 68 6.90 -8.00 -10.24
N VAL A 69 5.69 -8.15 -9.73
CA VAL A 69 4.53 -8.67 -10.45
C VAL A 69 3.38 -7.69 -10.33
N LEU A 70 3.08 -6.97 -11.42
CA LEU A 70 1.96 -6.04 -11.51
C LEU A 70 0.64 -6.77 -11.72
N VAL A 71 -0.39 -6.26 -11.06
CA VAL A 71 -1.78 -6.74 -11.08
C VAL A 71 -2.77 -5.57 -11.14
N GLU A 72 -4.05 -5.87 -11.39
CA GLU A 72 -5.09 -4.87 -11.62
C GLU A 72 -5.54 -4.08 -10.38
N THR A 73 -5.25 -4.58 -9.17
CA THR A 73 -5.62 -3.90 -7.90
C THR A 73 -4.66 -4.22 -6.77
N GLY A 74 -4.61 -3.36 -5.74
CA GLY A 74 -3.91 -3.69 -4.49
C GLY A 74 -4.45 -4.95 -3.83
N MET A 75 -5.77 -5.19 -3.87
CA MET A 75 -6.40 -6.41 -3.33
C MET A 75 -5.96 -7.68 -4.07
N ALA A 76 -5.78 -7.61 -5.39
CA ALA A 76 -5.22 -8.72 -6.17
C ALA A 76 -3.76 -9.02 -5.77
N ALA A 77 -2.97 -7.98 -5.49
CA ALA A 77 -1.62 -8.14 -4.96
C ALA A 77 -1.62 -8.84 -3.59
N ILE A 78 -2.54 -8.44 -2.69
CA ILE A 78 -2.72 -9.08 -1.38
C ILE A 78 -3.14 -10.54 -1.54
N ASP A 79 -4.14 -10.82 -2.40
CA ASP A 79 -4.60 -12.21 -2.63
C ASP A 79 -3.47 -13.10 -3.11
N ILE A 80 -2.69 -12.68 -4.10
CA ILE A 80 -1.53 -13.45 -4.57
C ILE A 80 -0.53 -13.67 -3.42
N ALA A 81 -0.12 -12.59 -2.74
CA ALA A 81 0.93 -12.65 -1.72
C ALA A 81 0.61 -13.61 -0.57
N VAL A 82 -0.67 -13.72 -0.18
CA VAL A 82 -1.08 -14.66 0.88
C VAL A 82 -1.40 -16.04 0.34
N SER A 83 -1.86 -16.15 -0.91
CA SER A 83 -2.28 -17.43 -1.49
C SER A 83 -1.13 -18.33 -1.90
N ILE A 84 0.04 -17.77 -2.26
CA ILE A 84 1.23 -18.57 -2.61
C ILE A 84 1.78 -19.37 -1.42
N PHE A 85 1.36 -19.05 -0.20
CA PHE A 85 1.69 -19.83 1.00
C PHE A 85 0.64 -20.88 1.37
N GLN A 86 -0.49 -20.96 0.62
CA GLN A 86 -1.55 -21.94 0.88
C GLN A 86 -1.22 -23.28 0.21
N LYS A 87 -0.94 -24.29 1.01
CA LYS A 87 -0.51 -25.63 0.56
C LYS A 87 -1.60 -26.70 0.77
N GLY A 88 -2.87 -26.33 0.59
CA GLY A 88 -4.00 -27.24 0.81
C GLY A 88 -4.10 -27.67 2.28
N LYS A 89 -4.05 -28.97 2.55
CA LYS A 89 -4.15 -29.51 3.92
C LYS A 89 -2.94 -29.20 4.81
N ASP A 90 -1.80 -28.87 4.20
CA ASP A 90 -0.54 -28.59 4.89
C ASP A 90 -0.35 -27.06 5.09
N THR A 91 -1.40 -26.27 4.86
CA THR A 91 -1.38 -24.82 5.09
C THR A 91 -1.29 -24.56 6.60
N ARG A 92 -0.20 -23.91 7.01
CA ARG A 92 0.02 -23.49 8.40
C ARG A 92 -0.84 -22.25 8.71
N PRO A 93 -1.11 -21.96 10.00
CA PRO A 93 -1.76 -20.73 10.41
C PRO A 93 -1.07 -19.48 9.88
N SER A 94 -1.77 -18.37 9.83
CA SER A 94 -1.22 -17.08 9.45
C SER A 94 -1.52 -16.01 10.50
N LEU A 95 -0.60 -15.07 10.70
CA LEU A 95 -0.74 -14.00 11.68
C LEU A 95 -0.78 -12.63 10.99
N TYR A 96 -1.83 -11.87 11.24
CA TYR A 96 -2.02 -10.54 10.69
C TYR A 96 -2.06 -9.50 11.81
N PHE A 97 -1.44 -8.37 11.61
CA PHE A 97 -1.73 -7.21 12.42
C PHE A 97 -3.17 -6.76 12.14
N HIS A 98 -3.87 -6.29 13.18
CA HIS A 98 -5.24 -5.82 13.03
C HIS A 98 -5.34 -4.40 12.49
N GLU A 99 -4.34 -3.57 12.81
CA GLU A 99 -4.23 -2.18 12.36
C GLU A 99 -3.71 -2.11 10.91
N ILE A 100 -4.49 -2.64 9.99
CA ILE A 100 -4.23 -2.69 8.55
C ILE A 100 -5.46 -2.20 7.78
N TYR A 101 -5.31 -2.00 6.49
CA TYR A 101 -6.37 -1.56 5.60
C TYR A 101 -7.69 -2.34 5.80
N GLY A 102 -8.80 -1.60 5.91
CA GLY A 102 -10.11 -2.21 6.16
C GLY A 102 -10.52 -3.25 5.11
N GLY A 103 -10.17 -3.02 3.84
CA GLY A 103 -10.40 -3.99 2.76
C GLY A 103 -9.64 -5.30 2.98
N THR A 104 -8.41 -5.24 3.51
CA THR A 104 -7.63 -6.44 3.86
C THR A 104 -8.28 -7.20 5.00
N ASN A 105 -8.72 -6.50 6.06
CA ASN A 105 -9.45 -7.14 7.16
C ASN A 105 -10.74 -7.81 6.65
N TYR A 106 -11.49 -7.13 5.77
CA TYR A 106 -12.71 -7.68 5.20
C TYR A 106 -12.44 -8.89 4.30
N PHE A 107 -11.34 -8.87 3.54
CA PHE A 107 -10.88 -10.01 2.74
C PHE A 107 -10.51 -11.21 3.61
N ILE A 108 -9.80 -10.99 4.72
CA ILE A 108 -9.46 -12.04 5.68
C ILE A 108 -10.74 -12.71 6.19
N ASP A 109 -11.71 -11.94 6.68
CA ASP A 109 -12.94 -12.48 7.28
C ASP A 109 -13.80 -13.22 6.27
N ASN A 110 -13.99 -12.65 5.09
CA ASN A 110 -15.01 -13.14 4.16
C ASN A 110 -14.44 -14.10 3.09
N ILE A 111 -13.15 -14.04 2.81
CA ILE A 111 -12.52 -14.92 1.83
C ILE A 111 -11.64 -15.96 2.52
N LEU A 112 -10.64 -15.53 3.30
CA LEU A 112 -9.68 -16.48 3.86
C LEU A 112 -10.33 -17.38 4.91
N ILE A 113 -11.03 -16.82 5.87
CA ILE A 113 -11.69 -17.59 6.93
C ILE A 113 -12.96 -18.27 6.40
N LYS A 114 -13.96 -17.51 5.95
CA LYS A 114 -15.30 -18.07 5.64
C LYS A 114 -15.34 -18.95 4.41
N ARG A 115 -14.59 -18.63 3.33
CA ARG A 115 -14.66 -19.37 2.06
C ARG A 115 -13.54 -20.37 1.88
N ARG A 116 -12.32 -20.03 2.36
CA ARG A 116 -11.15 -20.90 2.23
C ARG A 116 -10.88 -21.74 3.48
N ASN A 117 -11.60 -21.47 4.58
CA ASN A 117 -11.48 -22.16 5.87
C ASN A 117 -10.02 -22.20 6.38
N LEU A 118 -9.31 -21.07 6.25
CA LEU A 118 -7.94 -20.95 6.71
C LEU A 118 -7.89 -20.58 8.19
N ASP A 119 -6.86 -21.03 8.87
CA ASP A 119 -6.56 -20.67 10.25
C ASP A 119 -5.80 -19.34 10.26
N VAL A 120 -6.51 -18.29 10.72
CA VAL A 120 -6.02 -16.91 10.71
C VAL A 120 -6.11 -16.32 12.11
N HIS A 121 -5.00 -15.80 12.57
CA HIS A 121 -4.87 -15.10 13.86
C HIS A 121 -4.61 -13.61 13.67
N ARG A 122 -4.96 -12.81 14.68
CA ARG A 122 -4.76 -11.37 14.66
C ARG A 122 -3.99 -10.88 15.87
N PHE A 123 -3.06 -9.96 15.62
CA PHE A 123 -2.34 -9.22 16.63
C PHE A 123 -2.84 -7.78 16.67
N TYR A 124 -3.23 -7.30 17.85
CA TYR A 124 -3.87 -5.99 18.04
C TYR A 124 -2.89 -5.00 18.64
N ALA A 125 -2.95 -3.74 18.16
CA ALA A 125 -2.33 -2.63 18.87
C ALA A 125 -3.10 -2.36 20.18
N LYS A 126 -2.40 -1.87 21.19
CA LYS A 126 -2.97 -1.48 22.47
C LYS A 126 -2.52 -0.06 22.79
N ASP A 127 -3.47 0.84 23.01
CA ASP A 127 -3.21 2.25 23.31
C ASP A 127 -2.25 2.91 22.30
N GLY A 128 -2.43 2.64 21.01
CA GLY A 128 -1.60 3.19 19.93
C GLY A 128 -0.22 2.57 19.76
N HIS A 129 0.08 1.47 20.48
CA HIS A 129 1.38 0.79 20.43
C HIS A 129 1.22 -0.71 20.21
N TYR A 130 2.30 -1.35 19.73
CA TYR A 130 2.38 -2.80 19.60
C TYR A 130 3.10 -3.42 20.81
N ASP A 131 2.44 -4.36 21.49
CA ASP A 131 3.05 -5.12 22.59
C ASP A 131 3.88 -6.28 22.03
N PHE A 132 5.19 -6.12 22.03
CA PHE A 132 6.11 -7.13 21.49
C PHE A 132 6.25 -8.39 22.35
N VAL A 133 5.90 -8.35 23.64
CA VAL A 133 5.84 -9.55 24.48
C VAL A 133 4.67 -10.42 24.03
N GLU A 134 3.54 -9.79 23.74
CA GLU A 134 2.36 -10.47 23.20
C GLU A 134 2.61 -10.98 21.78
N LEU A 135 3.29 -10.21 20.92
CA LEU A 135 3.65 -10.68 19.58
C LEU A 135 4.54 -11.93 19.65
N GLU A 136 5.55 -11.94 20.51
CA GLU A 136 6.44 -13.08 20.69
C GLU A 136 5.68 -14.31 21.20
N ARG A 137 4.79 -14.14 22.17
CA ARG A 137 3.91 -15.20 22.67
C ARG A 137 3.04 -15.81 21.55
N LEU A 138 2.43 -14.96 20.73
CA LEU A 138 1.61 -15.41 19.61
C LEU A 138 2.44 -16.17 18.56
N LEU A 139 3.64 -15.69 18.23
CA LEU A 139 4.53 -16.36 17.28
C LEU A 139 4.93 -17.75 17.80
N ASP A 140 5.23 -17.87 19.10
CA ASP A 140 5.58 -19.15 19.74
C ASP A 140 4.40 -20.13 19.73
N GLU A 141 3.21 -19.69 20.11
CA GLU A 141 2.02 -20.54 20.19
C GLU A 141 1.48 -20.96 18.81
N ILE A 142 1.45 -20.03 17.85
CA ILE A 142 0.78 -20.23 16.57
C ILE A 142 1.73 -20.87 15.55
N GLN A 143 3.03 -20.56 15.62
CA GLN A 143 4.03 -20.96 14.62
C GLN A 143 3.56 -20.66 13.19
N PRO A 144 3.22 -19.38 12.86
CA PRO A 144 2.56 -19.05 11.62
C PRO A 144 3.46 -19.26 10.41
N GLU A 145 2.86 -19.54 9.23
CA GLU A 145 3.60 -19.58 7.96
C GLU A 145 4.14 -18.20 7.60
N PHE A 146 3.33 -17.16 7.84
CA PHE A 146 3.75 -15.78 7.63
C PHE A 146 3.10 -14.81 8.63
N LEU A 147 3.77 -13.68 8.78
CA LEU A 147 3.30 -12.48 9.46
C LEU A 147 3.02 -11.40 8.40
N TYR A 148 1.82 -10.79 8.44
CA TYR A 148 1.41 -9.69 7.57
C TYR A 148 1.17 -8.42 8.39
N PHE A 149 1.79 -7.29 7.98
CA PHE A 149 1.57 -5.99 8.60
C PHE A 149 1.75 -4.83 7.61
N GLU A 150 1.27 -3.64 7.99
CA GLU A 150 1.53 -2.37 7.30
C GLU A 150 2.61 -1.58 8.06
N ALA A 151 3.53 -0.94 7.33
CA ALA A 151 4.58 -0.11 7.95
C ALA A 151 4.00 1.07 8.72
N VAL A 152 2.93 1.66 8.20
CA VAL A 152 2.14 2.74 8.79
C VAL A 152 0.68 2.34 8.72
N SER A 153 0.02 2.26 9.85
CA SER A 153 -1.38 1.80 9.93
C SER A 153 -2.36 2.81 9.33
N ASN A 154 -3.55 2.32 8.93
CA ASN A 154 -4.64 3.14 8.39
C ASN A 154 -5.92 2.93 9.21
N PRO A 155 -6.53 3.97 9.82
CA PRO A 155 -6.26 5.39 9.63
C PRO A 155 -5.40 6.05 10.73
N MET A 156 -5.01 5.32 11.77
CA MET A 156 -4.41 5.88 13.00
C MET A 156 -2.92 6.22 12.87
N LEU A 157 -2.29 5.90 11.75
CA LEU A 157 -0.91 6.22 11.40
C LEU A 157 0.15 5.68 12.40
N ILE A 158 -0.15 4.60 13.12
CA ILE A 158 0.80 3.93 14.00
C ILE A 158 1.96 3.40 13.14
N VAL A 159 3.18 3.80 13.45
CA VAL A 159 4.39 3.27 12.82
C VAL A 159 4.91 2.09 13.62
N ALA A 160 5.16 0.98 12.96
CA ALA A 160 5.64 -0.23 13.60
C ALA A 160 7.16 -0.20 13.84
N ASP A 161 7.64 -0.75 14.96
CA ASP A 161 9.06 -1.10 15.13
C ASP A 161 9.39 -2.32 14.24
N VAL A 162 9.62 -2.00 12.98
CA VAL A 162 9.83 -2.98 11.91
C VAL A 162 11.04 -3.87 12.18
N LYS A 163 12.12 -3.32 12.71
CA LYS A 163 13.34 -4.09 13.00
C LYS A 163 13.06 -5.19 14.01
N ARG A 164 12.30 -4.87 15.05
CA ARG A 164 11.91 -5.83 16.08
C ARG A 164 10.93 -6.87 15.54
N ILE A 165 9.95 -6.47 14.74
CA ILE A 165 9.00 -7.39 14.08
C ILE A 165 9.76 -8.37 13.20
N ILE A 166 10.65 -7.90 12.33
CA ILE A 166 11.44 -8.75 11.44
C ILE A 166 12.34 -9.71 12.23
N SER A 167 12.98 -9.24 13.31
CA SER A 167 13.82 -10.08 14.16
C SER A 167 13.02 -11.21 14.81
N LEU A 168 11.86 -10.91 15.38
CA LEU A 168 10.99 -11.91 16.01
C LEU A 168 10.45 -12.89 14.97
N ALA A 169 9.91 -12.41 13.84
CA ALA A 169 9.40 -13.30 12.80
C ALA A 169 10.46 -14.30 12.30
N LYS A 170 11.70 -13.84 12.11
CA LYS A 170 12.82 -14.71 11.72
C LYS A 170 13.18 -15.75 12.78
N GLN A 171 13.11 -15.40 14.06
CA GLN A 171 13.37 -16.33 15.16
C GLN A 171 12.37 -17.50 15.15
N TYR A 172 11.14 -17.25 14.76
CA TYR A 172 10.07 -18.26 14.67
C TYR A 172 9.86 -18.81 13.24
N GLU A 173 10.80 -18.56 12.31
CA GLU A 173 10.78 -19.01 10.92
C GLU A 173 9.52 -18.59 10.13
N ALA A 174 8.83 -17.53 10.60
CA ALA A 174 7.68 -16.97 9.90
C ALA A 174 8.14 -16.10 8.74
N LYS A 175 7.50 -16.24 7.57
CA LYS A 175 7.69 -15.36 6.42
C LYS A 175 7.12 -13.97 6.72
N ILE A 176 7.67 -12.96 6.07
CA ILE A 176 7.31 -11.57 6.34
C ILE A 176 6.72 -10.95 5.08
N ILE A 177 5.45 -10.57 5.15
CA ILE A 177 4.72 -9.84 4.10
C ILE A 177 4.43 -8.43 4.61
N VAL A 178 4.92 -7.42 3.91
CA VAL A 178 4.71 -6.02 4.27
C VAL A 178 3.86 -5.33 3.22
N ASP A 179 2.74 -4.76 3.61
CA ASP A 179 2.08 -3.74 2.79
C ASP A 179 2.72 -2.38 3.08
N ASN A 180 3.52 -1.90 2.12
CA ASN A 180 4.26 -0.66 2.24
C ASN A 180 3.63 0.47 1.41
N THR A 181 2.31 0.43 1.22
CA THR A 181 1.58 1.42 0.41
C THR A 181 1.75 2.85 0.93
N PHE A 182 1.76 3.07 2.25
CA PHE A 182 1.94 4.40 2.85
C PHE A 182 3.41 4.83 2.91
N GLY A 183 4.31 3.91 3.28
CA GLY A 183 5.75 4.18 3.33
C GLY A 183 6.36 4.38 1.94
N THR A 184 5.85 3.68 0.94
CA THR A 184 6.38 3.65 -0.42
C THR A 184 7.86 3.24 -0.50
N PRO A 185 8.40 2.91 -1.68
CA PRO A 185 9.84 2.66 -1.83
C PRO A 185 10.73 3.88 -1.54
N TYR A 186 10.12 5.07 -1.43
CA TYR A 186 10.85 6.31 -1.11
C TYR A 186 11.29 6.35 0.35
N LEU A 187 10.37 6.14 1.29
CA LEU A 187 10.70 6.18 2.72
C LEU A 187 11.44 4.92 3.15
N TRP A 188 10.93 3.76 2.76
CA TRP A 188 11.45 2.48 3.24
C TRP A 188 11.39 1.38 2.18
N LYS A 189 12.40 0.51 2.17
CA LYS A 189 12.51 -0.64 1.27
C LYS A 189 12.55 -1.93 2.11
N PRO A 190 11.41 -2.53 2.43
CA PRO A 190 11.29 -3.66 3.36
C PRO A 190 12.16 -4.87 3.05
N LEU A 191 12.37 -5.17 1.75
CA LEU A 191 13.20 -6.29 1.30
C LEU A 191 14.67 -6.15 1.69
N MET A 192 15.17 -4.92 1.90
CA MET A 192 16.54 -4.66 2.34
C MET A 192 16.74 -5.02 3.81
N ASP A 193 15.69 -4.93 4.63
CA ASP A 193 15.70 -5.28 6.05
C ASP A 193 15.27 -6.73 6.30
N GLY A 194 14.85 -7.42 5.26
CA GLY A 194 14.62 -8.87 5.30
C GLY A 194 13.17 -9.32 5.27
N ALA A 195 12.25 -8.48 4.78
CA ALA A 195 10.94 -8.93 4.36
C ALA A 195 11.07 -9.96 3.21
N ASP A 196 10.17 -10.93 3.15
CA ASP A 196 10.10 -11.91 2.06
C ASP A 196 9.33 -11.36 0.86
N LEU A 197 8.23 -10.65 1.12
CA LEU A 197 7.39 -9.99 0.11
C LEU A 197 7.02 -8.57 0.54
N VAL A 198 6.92 -7.69 -0.44
CA VAL A 198 6.39 -6.34 -0.28
C VAL A 198 5.24 -6.13 -1.25
N ILE A 199 4.18 -5.50 -0.76
CA ILE A 199 2.99 -5.14 -1.53
C ILE A 199 2.88 -3.62 -1.58
N HIS A 200 2.44 -3.10 -2.72
CA HIS A 200 1.96 -1.73 -2.84
C HIS A 200 0.63 -1.70 -3.59
N SER A 201 -0.32 -0.97 -3.07
CA SER A 201 -1.41 -0.45 -3.90
C SER A 201 -0.85 0.64 -4.81
N VAL A 202 -0.54 0.27 -6.05
CA VAL A 202 0.01 1.18 -7.07
C VAL A 202 -0.97 2.31 -7.40
N THR A 203 -2.27 2.08 -7.20
CA THR A 203 -3.36 3.07 -7.28
C THR A 203 -3.06 4.35 -6.51
N LYS A 204 -2.26 4.26 -5.42
CA LYS A 204 -1.96 5.34 -4.49
C LYS A 204 -0.77 6.17 -4.99
N TYR A 205 0.17 6.47 -4.14
CA TYR A 205 1.33 7.34 -4.43
C TYR A 205 2.15 6.97 -5.67
N LEU A 206 2.30 5.67 -5.97
CA LEU A 206 3.11 5.23 -7.12
C LEU A 206 2.55 5.77 -8.44
N SER A 207 1.24 5.66 -8.68
CA SER A 207 0.59 6.33 -9.81
C SER A 207 0.36 7.82 -9.52
N GLY A 208 -0.21 8.14 -8.37
CA GLY A 208 -0.36 9.49 -7.84
C GLY A 208 -1.33 10.42 -8.55
N HIS A 209 -2.19 9.91 -9.45
CA HIS A 209 -3.05 10.73 -10.28
C HIS A 209 -4.53 10.31 -10.25
N GLY A 210 -4.92 9.39 -9.36
CA GLY A 210 -6.32 8.95 -9.21
C GLY A 210 -6.94 8.30 -10.46
N ASN A 211 -6.14 7.85 -11.43
CA ASN A 211 -6.62 7.41 -12.74
C ASN A 211 -6.14 6.02 -13.17
N ILE A 212 -5.55 5.27 -12.25
CA ILE A 212 -5.11 3.88 -12.42
C ILE A 212 -5.52 3.10 -11.18
N SER A 213 -6.15 1.93 -11.38
CA SER A 213 -6.26 0.91 -10.33
C SER A 213 -5.22 -0.16 -10.61
N ALA A 214 -4.28 -0.36 -9.69
CA ALA A 214 -3.23 -1.37 -9.82
C ALA A 214 -2.64 -1.76 -8.45
N GLY A 215 -2.00 -2.92 -8.41
CA GLY A 215 -1.20 -3.40 -7.30
C GLY A 215 0.10 -4.02 -7.79
N VAL A 216 1.05 -4.20 -6.90
CA VAL A 216 2.31 -4.88 -7.19
C VAL A 216 2.76 -5.71 -6.00
N ILE A 217 3.34 -6.88 -6.29
CA ILE A 217 4.07 -7.71 -5.33
C ILE A 217 5.54 -7.68 -5.75
N CYS A 218 6.43 -7.43 -4.80
CA CYS A 218 7.88 -7.39 -4.98
C CYS A 218 8.57 -8.41 -4.08
N GLY A 219 9.68 -8.97 -4.55
CA GLY A 219 10.45 -9.92 -3.76
C GLY A 219 11.84 -10.20 -4.33
N ASN A 220 12.61 -11.01 -3.57
CA ASN A 220 13.96 -11.42 -3.93
C ASN A 220 14.12 -12.93 -4.16
N ASN A 221 13.17 -13.73 -3.67
CA ASN A 221 13.18 -15.18 -3.81
C ASN A 221 12.58 -15.60 -5.15
N LYS A 222 13.34 -16.40 -5.95
CA LYS A 222 12.93 -16.85 -7.28
C LYS A 222 11.74 -17.82 -7.25
N GLU A 223 11.64 -18.67 -6.24
CA GLU A 223 10.53 -19.62 -6.15
C GLU A 223 9.21 -18.90 -5.82
N LEU A 224 9.24 -17.92 -4.90
CA LEU A 224 8.07 -17.09 -4.65
C LEU A 224 7.66 -16.27 -5.89
N MET A 225 8.62 -15.83 -6.71
CA MET A 225 8.33 -15.19 -7.99
C MET A 225 7.53 -16.13 -8.92
N LYS A 226 7.98 -17.36 -9.07
CA LYS A 226 7.32 -18.35 -9.95
C LYS A 226 5.89 -18.62 -9.49
N GLU A 227 5.69 -18.81 -8.19
CA GLU A 227 4.37 -19.01 -7.58
C GLU A 227 3.45 -17.80 -7.82
N ALA A 228 3.96 -16.57 -7.60
CA ALA A 228 3.19 -15.35 -7.82
C ALA A 228 2.78 -15.18 -9.29
N ILE A 229 3.68 -15.47 -10.21
CA ILE A 229 3.44 -15.42 -11.65
C ILE A 229 2.42 -16.46 -12.07
N GLU A 230 2.55 -17.72 -11.59
CA GLU A 230 1.62 -18.78 -11.90
C GLU A 230 0.23 -18.49 -11.34
N TYR A 231 0.14 -18.06 -10.08
CA TYR A 231 -1.13 -17.71 -9.46
C TYR A 231 -1.81 -16.57 -10.24
N ARG A 232 -1.09 -15.48 -10.56
CA ARG A 232 -1.61 -14.39 -11.40
C ARG A 232 -2.16 -14.90 -12.73
N LYS A 233 -1.42 -15.76 -13.40
CA LYS A 233 -1.78 -16.33 -14.70
C LYS A 233 -3.07 -17.16 -14.63
N LEU A 234 -3.23 -17.95 -13.58
CA LEU A 234 -4.38 -18.85 -13.41
C LEU A 234 -5.63 -18.13 -12.92
N THR A 235 -5.50 -17.17 -12.02
CA THR A 235 -6.62 -16.38 -11.47
C THR A 235 -7.05 -15.21 -12.35
N GLY A 236 -6.19 -14.81 -13.28
CA GLY A 236 -6.49 -13.70 -14.19
C GLY A 236 -6.20 -12.32 -13.61
N HIS A 237 -5.47 -12.22 -12.53
CA HIS A 237 -5.03 -10.97 -11.89
C HIS A 237 -3.97 -10.24 -12.73
N PHE A 238 -4.32 -9.73 -13.89
CA PHE A 238 -3.38 -9.01 -14.76
C PHE A 238 -3.84 -7.59 -15.07
N ILE A 239 -2.90 -6.67 -15.07
CA ILE A 239 -3.17 -5.27 -15.41
C ILE A 239 -3.29 -5.07 -16.93
N SER A 240 -4.16 -4.15 -17.35
CA SER A 240 -4.24 -3.69 -18.72
C SER A 240 -2.90 -3.12 -19.19
N PRO A 241 -2.43 -3.43 -20.42
CA PRO A 241 -1.24 -2.79 -20.99
C PRO A 241 -1.35 -1.25 -21.06
N ASP A 242 -2.54 -0.70 -21.27
CA ASP A 242 -2.78 0.75 -21.28
C ASP A 242 -2.50 1.38 -19.90
N ASP A 243 -2.96 0.74 -18.81
CA ASP A 243 -2.69 1.20 -17.45
C ASP A 243 -1.22 1.00 -17.07
N ALA A 244 -0.61 -0.10 -17.46
CA ALA A 244 0.81 -0.35 -17.26
C ALA A 244 1.69 0.69 -17.99
N TYR A 245 1.31 1.10 -19.21
CA TYR A 245 1.99 2.15 -19.96
C TYR A 245 1.85 3.51 -19.28
N ARG A 246 0.63 3.87 -18.84
CA ARG A 246 0.35 5.11 -18.10
C ARG A 246 1.14 5.16 -16.82
N LEU A 247 1.13 4.07 -16.05
CA LEU A 247 1.93 3.91 -14.84
C LEU A 247 3.41 4.14 -15.10
N GLY A 248 3.99 3.51 -16.13
CA GLY A 248 5.39 3.67 -16.49
C GLY A 248 5.78 5.14 -16.79
N THR A 249 4.83 5.99 -17.19
CA THR A 249 5.03 7.43 -17.34
C THR A 249 4.98 8.15 -16.00
N GLN A 250 4.01 7.82 -15.15
CA GLN A 250 3.78 8.44 -13.84
C GLN A 250 4.88 8.12 -12.83
N LEU A 251 5.45 6.91 -12.88
CA LEU A 251 6.57 6.52 -12.03
C LEU A 251 7.83 7.40 -12.19
N LYS A 252 8.01 8.05 -13.34
CA LYS A 252 9.17 8.93 -13.58
C LYS A 252 9.22 10.18 -12.70
N SER A 253 8.07 10.63 -12.20
CA SER A 253 7.95 11.78 -11.29
C SER A 253 7.65 11.35 -9.85
N PHE A 254 7.62 10.05 -9.56
CA PHE A 254 7.17 9.53 -8.27
C PHE A 254 7.94 10.13 -7.09
N GLU A 255 9.27 10.08 -7.10
CA GLU A 255 10.09 10.56 -5.98
C GLU A 255 9.89 12.07 -5.72
N LEU A 256 9.83 12.88 -6.78
CA LEU A 256 9.57 14.33 -6.67
C LEU A 256 8.18 14.61 -6.07
N ARG A 257 7.16 13.89 -6.52
CA ARG A 257 5.81 14.01 -5.99
C ARG A 257 5.75 13.58 -4.53
N PHE A 258 6.34 12.43 -4.21
CA PHE A 258 6.25 11.89 -2.86
C PHE A 258 7.01 12.74 -1.84
N GLN A 259 8.19 13.29 -2.21
CA GLN A 259 8.88 14.28 -1.38
C GLN A 259 7.98 15.48 -1.09
N LYS A 260 7.29 16.01 -2.11
CA LYS A 260 6.40 17.15 -1.94
C LYS A 260 5.18 16.82 -1.06
N HIS A 261 4.63 15.60 -1.15
CA HIS A 261 3.61 15.12 -0.21
C HIS A 261 4.12 15.15 1.24
N CYS A 262 5.32 14.65 1.50
CA CYS A 262 5.92 14.67 2.83
C CYS A 262 6.11 16.09 3.37
N ASP A 263 6.66 16.99 2.54
CA ASP A 263 6.91 18.38 2.91
C ASP A 263 5.61 19.12 3.26
N ASN A 264 4.60 18.98 2.40
CA ASN A 264 3.30 19.58 2.61
C ASN A 264 2.59 19.01 3.85
N ALA A 265 2.64 17.69 4.03
CA ALA A 265 2.01 17.04 5.17
C ALA A 265 2.66 17.46 6.50
N MET A 266 3.98 17.55 6.57
CA MET A 266 4.65 18.05 7.77
C MET A 266 4.26 19.50 8.09
N ALA A 267 4.29 20.39 7.07
CA ALA A 267 3.93 21.79 7.24
C ALA A 267 2.45 21.99 7.63
N LEU A 268 1.56 21.13 7.10
CA LEU A 268 0.13 21.19 7.42
C LEU A 268 -0.17 20.57 8.78
N ALA A 269 0.47 19.48 9.16
CA ALA A 269 0.31 18.85 10.47
C ALA A 269 0.74 19.79 11.60
N THR A 270 1.90 20.45 11.46
CA THR A 270 2.36 21.48 12.40
C THR A 270 1.35 22.65 12.48
N PHE A 271 0.83 23.10 11.34
CA PHE A 271 -0.19 24.15 11.33
C PHE A 271 -1.47 23.71 12.07
N LEU A 272 -1.91 22.47 11.90
CA LEU A 272 -3.11 21.94 12.56
C LEU A 272 -2.94 21.82 14.08
N GLU A 273 -1.75 21.44 14.58
CA GLU A 273 -1.49 21.38 16.03
C GLU A 273 -1.67 22.74 16.72
N ASP A 274 -1.39 23.83 16.02
CA ASP A 274 -1.53 25.20 16.55
C ASP A 274 -2.97 25.71 16.52
N GLN A 275 -3.94 24.97 15.96
CA GLN A 275 -5.31 25.45 15.83
C GLN A 275 -6.15 25.16 17.09
N PRO A 276 -6.83 26.16 17.68
CA PRO A 276 -7.62 25.98 18.90
C PRO A 276 -8.84 25.08 18.72
N GLN A 277 -9.28 24.85 17.46
CA GLN A 277 -10.42 23.99 17.10
C GLN A 277 -10.02 22.51 17.00
N ILE A 278 -8.73 22.19 17.03
CA ILE A 278 -8.20 20.82 16.91
C ILE A 278 -7.88 20.27 18.30
N GLU A 279 -8.27 19.04 18.56
CA GLU A 279 -7.98 18.33 19.80
C GLU A 279 -6.70 17.49 19.69
N GLU A 280 -6.51 16.81 18.58
CA GLU A 280 -5.38 15.91 18.34
C GLU A 280 -5.00 15.92 16.86
N VAL A 281 -3.71 15.82 16.58
CA VAL A 281 -3.17 15.59 15.23
C VAL A 281 -2.27 14.36 15.24
N LEU A 282 -2.62 13.36 14.47
CA LEU A 282 -1.79 12.18 14.25
C LEU A 282 -1.01 12.35 12.94
N TYR A 283 0.28 12.56 13.05
CA TYR A 283 1.23 12.57 11.94
C TYR A 283 2.59 12.07 12.44
N PRO A 284 3.19 11.03 11.84
CA PRO A 284 4.37 10.37 12.41
C PRO A 284 5.61 11.28 12.56
N GLY A 285 5.62 12.45 11.94
CA GLY A 285 6.69 13.44 12.06
C GLY A 285 6.57 14.40 13.23
N LEU A 286 5.42 14.48 13.91
CA LEU A 286 5.21 15.38 15.04
C LEU A 286 5.79 14.79 16.33
N GLU A 287 6.30 15.64 17.21
CA GLU A 287 6.80 15.23 18.55
C GLU A 287 5.68 14.66 19.43
N SER A 288 4.45 15.07 19.21
CA SER A 288 3.26 14.59 19.90
C SER A 288 2.82 13.19 19.48
N HIS A 289 3.32 12.68 18.33
CA HIS A 289 2.86 11.41 17.80
C HIS A 289 3.39 10.21 18.62
N PRO A 290 2.51 9.28 19.05
CA PRO A 290 2.90 8.17 19.94
C PRO A 290 4.05 7.31 19.45
N THR A 291 4.19 7.12 18.12
CA THR A 291 5.25 6.30 17.50
C THR A 291 6.23 7.14 16.66
N GLN A 292 6.48 8.42 17.05
CA GLN A 292 7.43 9.28 16.34
C GLN A 292 8.84 8.67 16.31
N LYS A 293 9.27 8.09 17.43
CA LYS A 293 10.58 7.46 17.52
C LYS A 293 10.76 6.35 16.50
N GLU A 294 9.77 5.46 16.38
CA GLU A 294 9.75 4.38 15.40
C GLU A 294 9.77 4.92 13.98
N ALA A 295 9.06 6.03 13.74
CA ALA A 295 9.04 6.71 12.44
C ALA A 295 10.41 7.30 12.09
N ILE A 296 11.08 7.97 13.03
CA ILE A 296 12.44 8.51 12.85
C ILE A 296 13.43 7.36 12.60
N ASP A 297 13.37 6.30 13.39
CA ASP A 297 14.25 5.12 13.28
C ASP A 297 14.06 4.37 11.94
N LEU A 298 12.86 4.43 11.36
CA LEU A 298 12.52 3.75 10.10
C LEU A 298 12.79 4.62 8.86
N PHE A 299 12.39 5.90 8.90
CA PHE A 299 12.38 6.78 7.71
C PHE A 299 13.55 7.75 7.65
N GLY A 300 14.19 8.03 8.79
CA GLY A 300 15.27 9.00 8.89
C GLY A 300 14.82 10.42 8.52
N ASP A 301 15.59 11.07 7.67
CA ASP A 301 15.39 12.46 7.21
C ASP A 301 14.56 12.57 5.91
N LYS A 302 14.01 11.47 5.39
CA LYS A 302 13.27 11.46 4.13
C LYS A 302 11.84 12.01 4.23
N GLY A 303 11.34 12.28 5.45
CA GLY A 303 9.96 12.66 5.73
C GLY A 303 9.13 11.51 6.28
N PHE A 304 7.81 11.74 6.45
CA PHE A 304 6.94 10.83 7.22
C PHE A 304 5.64 10.48 6.49
N GLY A 305 5.61 10.63 5.15
CA GLY A 305 4.47 10.35 4.31
C GLY A 305 3.52 11.52 4.11
N GLY A 306 2.47 11.31 3.31
CA GLY A 306 1.50 12.34 2.94
C GLY A 306 0.14 12.21 3.64
N MET A 307 0.02 11.39 4.71
CA MET A 307 -1.24 11.18 5.43
C MET A 307 -1.22 11.90 6.77
N ILE A 308 -2.32 12.60 7.07
CA ILE A 308 -2.60 13.20 8.38
C ILE A 308 -3.95 12.69 8.85
N THR A 309 -4.09 12.40 10.13
CA THR A 309 -5.38 12.18 10.77
C THR A 309 -5.50 13.18 11.93
N PHE A 310 -6.63 13.88 12.06
CA PHE A 310 -6.83 14.84 13.14
C PHE A 310 -8.25 14.77 13.67
N ASP A 311 -8.44 15.16 14.94
CA ASP A 311 -9.74 15.20 15.61
C ASP A 311 -10.15 16.66 15.86
N THR A 312 -11.41 17.00 15.57
CA THR A 312 -11.97 18.30 15.91
C THR A 312 -12.36 18.35 17.38
N LYS A 313 -12.09 19.49 18.04
CA LYS A 313 -12.44 19.70 19.44
C LYS A 313 -13.94 19.86 19.62
N GLY A 314 -14.53 19.15 20.58
CA GLY A 314 -15.96 19.24 20.89
C GLY A 314 -16.31 18.76 22.29
N ASP A 315 -17.44 19.24 22.82
CA ASP A 315 -17.88 18.95 24.19
C ASP A 315 -18.68 17.65 24.32
N SER A 316 -19.12 17.09 23.18
CA SER A 316 -19.89 15.85 23.12
C SER A 316 -19.67 15.12 21.78
N TYR A 317 -20.10 13.85 21.72
CA TYR A 317 -20.13 13.07 20.48
C TYR A 317 -20.82 13.82 19.33
N THR A 318 -22.03 14.31 19.57
CA THR A 318 -22.83 15.02 18.56
C THR A 318 -22.18 16.36 18.15
N ASP A 319 -21.60 17.10 19.11
CA ASP A 319 -20.91 18.36 18.81
C ASP A 319 -19.68 18.13 17.91
N LYS A 320 -18.89 17.07 18.18
CA LYS A 320 -17.78 16.69 17.32
C LYS A 320 -18.23 16.28 15.92
N GLU A 321 -19.32 15.51 15.82
CA GLU A 321 -19.92 15.07 14.56
C GLU A 321 -20.38 16.30 13.73
N GLU A 322 -21.11 17.22 14.34
CA GLU A 322 -21.58 18.45 13.68
C GLU A 322 -20.42 19.36 13.22
N LYS A 323 -19.35 19.46 14.01
CA LYS A 323 -18.16 20.22 13.63
C LYS A 323 -17.41 19.58 12.47
N ARG A 324 -17.21 18.27 12.50
CA ARG A 324 -16.63 17.52 11.38
C ARG A 324 -17.42 17.78 10.10
N ASP A 325 -18.74 17.68 10.16
CA ASP A 325 -19.60 17.83 8.97
C ASP A 325 -19.58 19.27 8.45
N ARG A 326 -19.56 20.27 9.33
CA ARG A 326 -19.38 21.68 8.94
C ARG A 326 -18.02 21.94 8.30
N PHE A 327 -16.96 21.37 8.86
CA PHE A 327 -15.62 21.47 8.28
C PHE A 327 -15.58 20.89 6.86
N ILE A 328 -16.14 19.70 6.66
CA ILE A 328 -16.21 19.02 5.36
C ILE A 328 -17.03 19.87 4.37
N ALA A 329 -18.19 20.36 4.78
CA ALA A 329 -19.04 21.19 3.93
C ALA A 329 -18.37 22.52 3.51
N ALA A 330 -17.57 23.12 4.40
CA ALA A 330 -16.83 24.37 4.09
C ALA A 330 -15.72 24.16 3.03
N LEU A 331 -15.33 22.91 2.78
CA LEU A 331 -14.27 22.53 1.81
C LEU A 331 -14.80 21.86 0.55
N GLU A 332 -16.11 21.62 0.41
CA GLU A 332 -16.72 20.82 -0.66
C GLU A 332 -16.26 21.20 -2.07
N ASP A 333 -16.13 22.49 -2.35
CA ASP A 333 -15.70 22.99 -3.67
C ASP A 333 -14.18 22.99 -3.89
N THR A 334 -13.37 22.69 -2.86
CA THR A 334 -11.92 22.89 -2.90
C THR A 334 -11.10 21.66 -2.52
N ILE A 335 -11.54 20.90 -1.51
CA ILE A 335 -10.91 19.67 -1.06
C ILE A 335 -11.98 18.58 -1.03
N PRO A 336 -12.05 17.73 -2.05
CA PRO A 336 -13.17 16.80 -2.21
C PRO A 336 -13.09 15.64 -1.21
N LEU A 337 -14.28 15.11 -0.87
CA LEU A 337 -14.45 13.89 -0.10
C LEU A 337 -14.34 12.68 -1.05
N ILE A 338 -13.16 12.06 -1.08
CA ILE A 338 -12.89 10.92 -1.97
C ILE A 338 -12.27 9.76 -1.16
N PRO A 339 -12.84 8.53 -1.24
CA PRO A 339 -12.40 7.38 -0.46
C PRO A 339 -11.14 6.69 -1.04
N THR A 340 -10.14 7.49 -1.37
CA THR A 340 -8.81 7.03 -1.80
C THR A 340 -7.71 7.84 -1.11
N LEU A 341 -6.47 7.84 -1.64
CA LEU A 341 -5.35 8.60 -1.12
C LEU A 341 -4.17 8.62 -2.12
N GLY A 342 -3.21 9.50 -1.87
CA GLY A 342 -1.93 9.53 -2.58
C GLY A 342 -1.99 10.19 -3.95
N GLU A 343 -3.04 10.95 -4.23
CA GLU A 343 -3.18 11.77 -5.44
C GLU A 343 -2.45 13.09 -5.28
N VAL A 344 -2.16 13.74 -6.41
CA VAL A 344 -1.52 15.06 -6.44
C VAL A 344 -2.38 16.16 -5.81
N ASP A 345 -3.68 15.95 -5.76
CA ASP A 345 -4.64 16.85 -5.10
C ASP A 345 -4.93 16.35 -3.69
N THR A 346 -5.10 17.31 -2.75
CA THR A 346 -5.51 17.00 -1.37
C THR A 346 -6.95 16.52 -1.34
N ILE A 347 -7.20 15.42 -0.64
CA ILE A 347 -8.53 14.84 -0.44
C ILE A 347 -8.74 14.49 1.03
N LEU A 348 -9.99 14.41 1.46
CA LEU A 348 -10.35 14.11 2.84
C LEU A 348 -11.34 12.94 2.96
N LEU A 349 -11.38 12.36 4.17
CA LEU A 349 -12.31 11.27 4.49
C LEU A 349 -12.62 11.27 6.00
N PRO A 350 -13.90 11.32 6.43
CA PRO A 350 -14.27 11.17 7.83
C PRO A 350 -14.03 9.73 8.30
N ILE A 351 -13.54 9.56 9.53
CA ILE A 351 -13.15 8.24 10.06
C ILE A 351 -14.36 7.41 10.44
N GLU A 352 -15.16 7.89 11.36
CA GLU A 352 -16.27 7.12 11.93
C GLU A 352 -17.29 6.67 10.86
N PRO A 353 -17.74 7.50 9.90
CA PRO A 353 -18.66 7.05 8.85
C PRO A 353 -18.12 5.92 7.94
N VAL A 354 -16.79 5.75 7.88
CA VAL A 354 -16.14 4.74 7.02
C VAL A 354 -15.78 3.47 7.78
N TRP A 355 -15.29 3.60 9.02
CA TRP A 355 -14.80 2.48 9.81
C TRP A 355 -15.78 2.02 10.91
N GLY A 356 -16.84 2.82 11.18
CA GLY A 356 -17.89 2.47 12.14
C GLY A 356 -17.35 2.18 13.54
N ASP A 357 -17.88 1.14 14.16
CA ASP A 357 -17.55 0.74 15.53
C ASP A 357 -16.07 0.42 15.78
N LYS A 358 -15.26 0.21 14.72
CA LYS A 358 -13.82 0.02 14.88
C LYS A 358 -13.12 1.28 15.38
N TYR A 359 -13.59 2.44 14.91
CA TYR A 359 -13.08 3.76 15.31
C TYR A 359 -14.25 4.71 15.54
N PRO A 360 -14.90 4.66 16.70
CA PRO A 360 -16.06 5.49 17.04
C PRO A 360 -15.61 6.91 17.41
N LEU A 361 -14.96 7.59 16.48
CA LEU A 361 -14.30 8.88 16.64
C LEU A 361 -14.99 9.93 15.76
N PRO A 362 -16.10 10.55 16.25
CA PRO A 362 -17.02 11.34 15.42
C PRO A 362 -16.40 12.60 14.81
N GLY A 363 -15.42 13.21 15.48
CA GLY A 363 -14.74 14.41 14.98
C GLY A 363 -13.53 14.14 14.10
N MET A 364 -13.15 12.87 13.94
CA MET A 364 -11.87 12.51 13.32
C MET A 364 -11.94 12.48 11.80
N ILE A 365 -10.97 13.12 11.16
CA ILE A 365 -10.84 13.26 9.70
C ILE A 365 -9.44 12.81 9.28
N ARG A 366 -9.36 12.04 8.20
CA ARG A 366 -8.12 11.69 7.52
C ARG A 366 -7.94 12.58 6.29
N LEU A 367 -6.77 13.22 6.18
CA LEU A 367 -6.33 13.95 4.99
C LEU A 367 -5.28 13.14 4.25
N SER A 368 -5.43 13.02 2.93
CA SER A 368 -4.34 12.69 2.02
C SER A 368 -3.86 14.00 1.43
N VAL A 369 -2.73 14.48 1.90
CA VAL A 369 -2.19 15.78 1.52
C VAL A 369 -1.54 15.69 0.15
N GLY A 370 -1.93 16.55 -0.77
CA GLY A 370 -1.43 16.64 -2.12
C GLY A 370 -0.14 17.46 -2.25
N ILE A 371 0.17 17.85 -3.50
CA ILE A 371 1.40 18.60 -3.83
C ILE A 371 1.15 20.06 -4.15
N GLU A 372 -0.05 20.57 -3.84
CA GLU A 372 -0.46 21.95 -4.08
C GLU A 372 0.41 22.95 -3.29
N ASN A 373 0.24 24.22 -3.56
CA ASN A 373 0.88 25.29 -2.76
C ASN A 373 0.42 25.18 -1.30
N ILE A 374 1.37 25.02 -0.38
CA ILE A 374 1.09 24.78 1.03
C ILE A 374 0.42 25.96 1.73
N ASP A 375 0.76 27.19 1.37
CA ASP A 375 0.16 28.37 1.98
C ASP A 375 -1.33 28.46 1.61
N ARG A 376 -1.66 28.17 0.34
CA ARG A 376 -3.05 28.07 -0.10
C ARG A 376 -3.81 26.97 0.64
N LEU A 377 -3.21 25.79 0.87
CA LEU A 377 -3.84 24.71 1.64
C LEU A 377 -4.11 25.14 3.08
N LYS A 378 -3.15 25.80 3.72
CA LYS A 378 -3.32 26.36 5.07
C LYS A 378 -4.43 27.40 5.14
N ASP A 379 -4.52 28.29 4.15
CA ASP A 379 -5.56 29.30 4.07
C ASP A 379 -6.97 28.67 3.93
N LEU A 380 -7.11 27.65 3.05
CA LEU A 380 -8.37 26.95 2.84
C LEU A 380 -8.82 26.21 4.12
N ILE A 381 -7.91 25.43 4.70
CA ILE A 381 -8.19 24.63 5.90
C ILE A 381 -8.44 25.53 7.11
N GLY A 382 -7.63 26.59 7.30
CA GLY A 382 -7.82 27.57 8.36
C GLY A 382 -9.14 28.33 8.23
N GLY A 383 -9.52 28.69 7.00
CA GLY A 383 -10.84 29.30 6.71
C GLY A 383 -12.00 28.36 7.06
N ALA A 384 -11.89 27.07 6.84
CA ALA A 384 -12.89 26.08 7.23
C ALA A 384 -12.94 25.89 8.76
N LEU A 385 -11.78 25.81 9.42
CA LEU A 385 -11.69 25.71 10.89
C LEU A 385 -12.32 26.91 11.60
N ASN A 386 -12.19 28.11 11.03
CA ASN A 386 -12.81 29.33 11.60
C ASN A 386 -14.35 29.34 11.56
N GLN A 387 -14.98 28.36 10.91
CA GLN A 387 -16.44 28.20 10.87
C GLN A 387 -16.95 27.23 11.95
N LEU A 388 -16.06 26.60 12.72
CA LEU A 388 -16.38 25.66 13.80
C LEU A 388 -16.61 26.40 15.12
#